data_e9922b449c7ce0b4db06ba64697ca682
#
_entry.id   e9922b449c7ce0b4db06ba64697ca682
#
_cell.length_a   1.000
_cell.length_b   1.000
_cell.length_c   1.000
_cell.angle_alpha   90.00
_cell.angle_beta   90.00
_cell.angle_gamma   90.00
#
_symmetry.space_group_name_H-M   'P 1'
#
loop_
_entity.id
_entity.type
_entity.pdbx_description
1 polymer ?
#
loop_
_entity_poly.entity_id
_entity_poly.type
_entity_poly.pdbx_seq_one_letter_code
_entity_poly.pdbx_strand_id
1 'polypeptide(L)'
;MDRSTSPILITAGRWLLALYFFGPGIAKFIAQDQQLELMARHGIPNVEVLLIVAGIANVVGALLLFTNRYVRLTSLGFVLYILVINVMLHDFWNFSGIEGQHETQNFFKNLGILAGLLVLAGASPWRRISLQGLKQSDASV
;
A
#
# COMPACT_ATOMS: atom_id res chain seq x y z
N MET A 1 30.80 -4.99 13.14
CA MET A 1 30.44 -4.32 11.87
C MET A 1 29.26 -3.41 12.13
N ASP A 2 29.54 -2.15 12.35
CA ASP A 2 28.50 -1.16 12.64
C ASP A 2 27.70 -0.92 11.34
N ARG A 3 26.51 -1.49 11.26
CA ARG A 3 25.59 -1.23 10.16
C ARG A 3 24.87 0.08 10.47
N SER A 4 25.52 1.20 10.16
CA SER A 4 24.85 2.49 10.21
C SER A 4 23.77 2.54 9.13
N THR A 5 22.56 2.07 9.47
CA THR A 5 21.38 2.34 8.65
C THR A 5 21.13 3.85 8.64
N SER A 6 21.04 4.45 7.46
CA SER A 6 20.74 5.88 7.36
C SER A 6 19.27 6.15 7.74
N PRO A 7 18.98 6.75 8.89
CA PRO A 7 17.61 7.01 9.31
C PRO A 7 16.88 7.98 8.35
N ILE A 8 17.65 8.85 7.68
CA ILE A 8 17.09 9.79 6.69
C ILE A 8 16.57 9.06 5.48
N LEU A 9 17.31 8.08 4.94
CA LEU A 9 16.88 7.31 3.77
C LEU A 9 15.68 6.44 4.08
N ILE A 10 15.64 5.82 5.26
CA ILE A 10 14.49 5.03 5.71
C ILE A 10 13.25 5.92 5.84
N THR A 11 13.39 7.10 6.44
CA THR A 11 12.30 8.07 6.61
C THR A 11 11.79 8.57 5.26
N ALA A 12 12.69 8.92 4.35
CA ALA A 12 12.32 9.37 3.00
C ALA A 12 11.56 8.27 2.24
N GLY A 13 12.08 7.03 2.22
CA GLY A 13 11.42 5.89 1.59
C GLY A 13 10.05 5.60 2.20
N ARG A 14 9.94 5.65 3.52
CA ARG A 14 8.68 5.47 4.24
C ARG A 14 7.64 6.54 3.87
N TRP A 15 8.03 7.80 3.76
CA TRP A 15 7.13 8.89 3.36
C TRP A 15 6.71 8.77 1.88
N LEU A 16 7.61 8.39 0.99
CA LEU A 16 7.25 8.14 -0.42
C LEU A 16 6.24 7.00 -0.55
N LEU A 17 6.42 5.91 0.19
CA LEU A 17 5.45 4.82 0.24
C LEU A 17 4.12 5.27 0.83
N ALA A 18 4.14 6.08 1.90
CA ALA A 18 2.93 6.65 2.49
C ALA A 18 2.16 7.52 1.48
N LEU A 19 2.84 8.40 0.74
CA LEU A 19 2.24 9.21 -0.31
C LEU A 19 1.64 8.35 -1.43
N TYR A 20 2.34 7.30 -1.83
CA TYR A 20 1.87 6.37 -2.86
C TYR A 20 0.52 5.73 -2.51
N PHE A 21 0.28 5.40 -1.24
CA PHE A 21 -1.00 4.83 -0.78
C PHE A 21 -2.03 5.90 -0.42
N PHE A 22 -1.59 7.04 0.11
CA PHE A 22 -2.49 8.12 0.53
C PHE A 22 -3.28 8.71 -0.64
N GLY A 23 -2.59 9.06 -1.74
CA GLY A 23 -3.23 9.65 -2.91
C GLY A 23 -4.36 8.79 -3.48
N PRO A 24 -4.09 7.52 -3.87
CA PRO A 24 -5.12 6.60 -4.32
C PRO A 24 -6.18 6.28 -3.25
N GLY A 25 -5.82 6.32 -1.96
CA GLY A 25 -6.76 6.18 -0.85
C GLY A 25 -7.82 7.27 -0.86
N ILE A 26 -7.40 8.53 -0.96
CA ILE A 26 -8.30 9.69 -1.07
C ILE A 26 -9.11 9.63 -2.37
N ALA A 27 -8.49 9.27 -3.50
CA ALA A 27 -9.18 9.19 -4.79
C ALA A 27 -10.36 8.20 -4.76
N LYS A 28 -10.31 7.15 -3.94
CA LYS A 28 -11.41 6.20 -3.76
C LYS A 28 -12.67 6.83 -3.15
N PHE A 29 -12.54 7.97 -2.49
CA PHE A 29 -13.68 8.70 -1.92
C PHE A 29 -14.16 9.85 -2.79
N ILE A 30 -13.26 10.54 -3.50
CA ILE A 30 -13.60 11.73 -4.30
C ILE A 30 -13.88 11.41 -5.77
N ALA A 31 -13.41 10.29 -6.28
CA ALA A 31 -13.57 9.83 -7.67
C ALA A 31 -14.19 8.43 -7.73
N GLN A 32 -15.25 8.17 -6.95
CA GLN A 32 -15.86 6.86 -6.79
C GLN A 32 -16.31 6.25 -8.10
N ASP A 33 -17.01 7.00 -8.94
CA ASP A 33 -17.59 6.48 -10.19
C ASP A 33 -16.51 5.88 -11.11
N GLN A 34 -15.38 6.56 -11.27
CA GLN A 34 -14.25 6.07 -12.06
C GLN A 34 -13.63 4.80 -11.48
N GLN A 35 -13.51 4.73 -10.15
CA GLN A 35 -12.96 3.57 -9.46
C GLN A 35 -13.89 2.37 -9.54
N LEU A 36 -15.19 2.59 -9.37
CA LEU A 36 -16.21 1.55 -9.49
C LEU A 36 -16.26 0.97 -10.91
N GLU A 37 -16.20 1.83 -11.93
CA GLU A 37 -16.16 1.41 -13.33
C GLU A 37 -14.91 0.56 -13.62
N LEU A 38 -13.74 0.99 -13.12
CA LEU A 38 -12.51 0.22 -13.26
C LEU A 38 -12.63 -1.18 -12.65
N MET A 39 -13.10 -1.25 -11.41
CA MET A 39 -13.28 -2.53 -10.71
C MET A 39 -14.31 -3.43 -11.40
N ALA A 40 -15.39 -2.86 -11.91
CA ALA A 40 -16.42 -3.58 -12.63
C ALA A 40 -15.89 -4.22 -13.93
N ARG A 41 -15.00 -3.53 -14.65
CA ARG A 41 -14.35 -4.07 -15.86
C ARG A 41 -13.52 -5.33 -15.59
N HIS A 42 -12.98 -5.47 -14.38
CA HIS A 42 -12.22 -6.64 -13.93
C HIS A 42 -13.10 -7.73 -13.31
N GLY A 43 -14.45 -7.58 -13.36
CA GLY A 43 -15.37 -8.59 -12.86
C GLY A 43 -15.38 -8.77 -11.35
N ILE A 44 -14.98 -7.75 -10.58
CA ILE A 44 -14.90 -7.80 -9.12
C ILE A 44 -16.31 -7.71 -8.53
N PRO A 45 -16.71 -8.64 -7.64
CA PRO A 45 -18.00 -8.56 -6.96
C PRO A 45 -17.98 -7.56 -5.82
N ASN A 46 -19.15 -7.03 -5.43
CA ASN A 46 -19.34 -6.12 -4.29
C ASN A 46 -18.39 -4.92 -4.32
N VAL A 47 -18.20 -4.32 -5.49
CA VAL A 47 -17.20 -3.27 -5.75
C VAL A 47 -17.31 -2.07 -4.81
N GLU A 48 -18.52 -1.66 -4.44
CA GLU A 48 -18.75 -0.52 -3.55
C GLU A 48 -18.16 -0.73 -2.16
N VAL A 49 -18.42 -1.89 -1.56
CA VAL A 49 -17.89 -2.24 -0.24
C VAL A 49 -16.38 -2.38 -0.28
N LEU A 50 -15.85 -3.08 -1.29
CA LEU A 50 -14.41 -3.29 -1.46
C LEU A 50 -13.68 -1.97 -1.70
N LEU A 51 -14.28 -1.04 -2.46
CA LEU A 51 -13.70 0.28 -2.70
C LEU A 51 -13.56 1.09 -1.40
N ILE A 52 -14.61 1.11 -0.57
CA ILE A 52 -14.60 1.80 0.72
C ILE A 52 -13.56 1.19 1.65
N VAL A 53 -13.55 -0.14 1.79
CA VAL A 53 -12.58 -0.85 2.63
C VAL A 53 -11.15 -0.58 2.16
N ALA A 54 -10.88 -0.65 0.86
CA ALA A 54 -9.57 -0.34 0.29
C ALA A 54 -9.18 1.12 0.52
N GLY A 55 -10.11 2.06 0.38
CA GLY A 55 -9.89 3.48 0.64
C GLY A 55 -9.49 3.72 2.10
N ILE A 56 -10.24 3.18 3.05
CA ILE A 56 -9.94 3.28 4.48
C ILE A 56 -8.59 2.66 4.80
N ALA A 57 -8.32 1.45 4.32
CA ALA A 57 -7.05 0.77 4.54
C ALA A 57 -5.86 1.58 4.01
N ASN A 58 -5.98 2.16 2.81
CA ASN A 58 -4.95 2.99 2.21
C ASN A 58 -4.69 4.26 3.02
N VAL A 59 -5.74 4.98 3.44
CA VAL A 59 -5.60 6.23 4.21
C VAL A 59 -5.03 5.94 5.60
N VAL A 60 -5.61 5.00 6.33
CA VAL A 60 -5.15 4.65 7.68
C VAL A 60 -3.72 4.10 7.64
N GLY A 61 -3.42 3.19 6.72
CA GLY A 61 -2.07 2.65 6.57
C GLY A 61 -1.04 3.73 6.19
N ALA A 62 -1.39 4.64 5.29
CA ALA A 62 -0.53 5.76 4.92
C ALA A 62 -0.24 6.68 6.13
N LEU A 63 -1.26 7.00 6.94
CA LEU A 63 -1.08 7.79 8.15
C LEU A 63 -0.20 7.10 9.20
N LEU A 64 -0.31 5.78 9.35
CA LEU A 64 0.57 5.01 10.21
C LEU A 64 2.03 5.06 9.72
N LEU A 65 2.26 4.94 8.41
CA LEU A 65 3.59 5.10 7.83
C LEU A 65 4.12 6.51 8.01
N PHE A 66 3.33 7.55 7.74
CA PHE A 66 3.75 8.95 7.93
C PHE A 66 4.18 9.23 9.37
N THR A 67 3.38 8.75 10.33
CA THR A 67 3.61 9.01 11.76
C THR A 67 4.62 8.05 12.40
N ASN A 68 5.23 7.17 11.62
CA ASN A 68 6.17 6.15 12.10
C ASN A 68 5.57 5.26 13.20
N ARG A 69 4.36 4.73 12.97
CA ARG A 69 3.65 3.87 13.91
C ARG A 69 3.28 2.54 13.28
N TYR A 70 3.60 1.44 13.97
CA TYR A 70 3.34 0.08 13.45
C TYR A 70 3.84 -0.13 12.02
N VAL A 71 5.00 0.45 11.69
CA VAL A 71 5.52 0.48 10.31
C VAL A 71 5.66 -0.93 9.74
N ARG A 72 6.20 -1.88 10.50
CA ARG A 72 6.35 -3.27 10.07
C ARG A 72 5.01 -3.93 9.74
N LEU A 73 4.04 -3.81 10.64
CA LEU A 73 2.71 -4.40 10.46
C LEU A 73 1.99 -3.77 9.26
N THR A 74 2.02 -2.44 9.16
CA THR A 74 1.40 -1.69 8.07
C THR A 74 2.03 -2.05 6.72
N SER A 75 3.36 -2.13 6.66
CA SER A 75 4.07 -2.51 5.44
C SER A 75 3.71 -3.92 4.99
N LEU A 76 3.63 -4.89 5.90
CA LEU A 76 3.20 -6.26 5.58
C LEU A 76 1.72 -6.30 5.15
N GLY A 77 0.86 -5.49 5.77
CA GLY A 77 -0.52 -5.33 5.32
C GLY A 77 -0.62 -4.79 3.90
N PHE A 78 0.20 -3.80 3.55
CA PHE A 78 0.27 -3.29 2.18
C PHE A 78 0.91 -4.27 1.19
N VAL A 79 1.84 -5.12 1.61
CA VAL A 79 2.34 -6.24 0.78
C VAL A 79 1.18 -7.14 0.38
N LEU A 80 0.37 -7.58 1.34
CA LEU A 80 -0.82 -8.39 1.07
C LEU A 80 -1.81 -7.65 0.16
N TYR A 81 -2.06 -6.37 0.44
CA TYR A 81 -2.93 -5.52 -0.37
C TYR A 81 -2.47 -5.47 -1.84
N ILE A 82 -1.18 -5.23 -2.10
CA ILE A 82 -0.64 -5.18 -3.47
C ILE A 82 -0.75 -6.53 -4.17
N LEU A 83 -0.51 -7.64 -3.46
CA LEU A 83 -0.68 -8.98 -4.05
C LEU A 83 -2.12 -9.19 -4.52
N VAL A 84 -3.10 -8.82 -3.70
CA VAL A 84 -4.52 -8.90 -4.05
C VAL A 84 -4.86 -7.99 -5.24
N ILE A 85 -4.42 -6.73 -5.20
CA ILE A 85 -4.64 -5.77 -6.28
C ILE A 85 -4.03 -6.24 -7.61
N ASN A 86 -2.82 -6.79 -7.59
CA ASN A 86 -2.17 -7.30 -8.78
C ASN A 86 -2.97 -8.43 -9.44
N VAL A 87 -3.53 -9.34 -8.64
CA VAL A 87 -4.31 -10.44 -9.18
C VAL A 87 -5.70 -9.98 -9.65
N MET A 88 -6.32 -9.02 -8.95
CA MET A 88 -7.70 -8.62 -9.20
C MET A 88 -7.84 -7.45 -10.19
N LEU A 89 -6.90 -6.50 -10.21
CA LEU A 89 -6.99 -5.27 -11.01
C LEU A 89 -5.89 -5.14 -12.08
N HIS A 90 -4.83 -5.92 -11.98
CA HIS A 90 -3.73 -5.88 -12.94
C HIS A 90 -3.50 -7.26 -13.55
N ASP A 91 -4.59 -7.94 -13.85
CA ASP A 91 -4.68 -9.27 -14.46
C ASP A 91 -4.42 -9.18 -15.98
N PHE A 92 -3.23 -8.71 -16.36
CA PHE A 92 -2.82 -8.41 -17.75
C PHE A 92 -3.01 -9.58 -18.71
N TRP A 93 -3.03 -10.82 -18.22
CA TRP A 93 -3.28 -12.02 -19.02
C TRP A 93 -4.72 -12.11 -19.57
N ASN A 94 -5.66 -11.30 -19.06
CA ASN A 94 -7.03 -11.20 -19.53
C ASN A 94 -7.27 -10.07 -20.53
N PHE A 95 -6.24 -9.27 -20.83
CA PHE A 95 -6.32 -8.09 -21.69
C PHE A 95 -5.32 -8.17 -22.83
N SER A 96 -5.59 -7.44 -23.92
CA SER A 96 -4.71 -7.34 -25.09
C SER A 96 -4.52 -5.90 -25.52
N GLY A 97 -3.58 -5.65 -26.47
CA GLY A 97 -3.32 -4.32 -26.99
C GLY A 97 -2.80 -3.35 -25.93
N ILE A 98 -3.23 -2.09 -26.01
CA ILE A 98 -2.77 -1.00 -25.13
C ILE A 98 -3.18 -1.25 -23.69
N GLU A 99 -4.40 -1.75 -23.48
CA GLU A 99 -4.92 -2.05 -22.14
C GLU A 99 -4.08 -3.14 -21.46
N GLY A 100 -3.79 -4.24 -22.19
CA GLY A 100 -2.91 -5.30 -21.66
C GLY A 100 -1.49 -4.80 -21.34
N GLN A 101 -0.96 -3.87 -22.13
CA GLN A 101 0.34 -3.25 -21.85
C GLN A 101 0.31 -2.40 -20.58
N HIS A 102 -0.75 -1.62 -20.36
CA HIS A 102 -0.92 -0.81 -19.15
C HIS A 102 -1.05 -1.70 -17.91
N GLU A 103 -1.84 -2.77 -17.97
CA GLU A 103 -1.97 -3.70 -16.85
C GLU A 103 -0.67 -4.44 -16.56
N THR A 104 0.09 -4.81 -17.58
CA THR A 104 1.43 -5.38 -17.41
C THR A 104 2.37 -4.41 -16.69
N GLN A 105 2.41 -3.15 -17.10
CA GLN A 105 3.25 -2.13 -16.46
C GLN A 105 2.84 -1.91 -15.00
N ASN A 106 1.54 -1.84 -14.71
CA ASN A 106 1.04 -1.68 -13.36
C ASN A 106 1.40 -2.87 -12.47
N PHE A 107 1.27 -4.09 -12.97
CA PHE A 107 1.63 -5.30 -12.26
C PHE A 107 3.11 -5.28 -11.84
N PHE A 108 4.02 -5.06 -12.78
CA PHE A 108 5.46 -5.05 -12.49
C PHE A 108 5.89 -3.83 -11.65
N LYS A 109 5.30 -2.66 -11.86
CA LYS A 109 5.52 -1.49 -11.00
C LYS A 109 5.14 -1.80 -9.54
N ASN A 110 4.02 -2.46 -9.34
CA ASN A 110 3.56 -2.85 -8.01
C ASN A 110 4.49 -3.86 -7.32
N LEU A 111 5.15 -4.74 -8.07
CA LEU A 111 6.20 -5.62 -7.50
C LEU A 111 7.39 -4.82 -6.97
N GLY A 112 7.78 -3.72 -7.63
CA GLY A 112 8.82 -2.81 -7.14
C GLY A 112 8.42 -2.13 -5.82
N ILE A 113 7.16 -1.68 -5.72
CA ILE A 113 6.62 -1.09 -4.48
C ILE A 113 6.54 -2.13 -3.36
N LEU A 114 6.10 -3.34 -3.67
CA LEU A 114 6.08 -4.48 -2.75
C LEU A 114 7.48 -4.79 -2.21
N ALA A 115 8.50 -4.77 -3.06
CA ALA A 115 9.89 -4.97 -2.63
C ALA A 115 10.32 -3.87 -1.64
N GLY A 116 9.99 -2.61 -1.91
CA GLY A 116 10.24 -1.50 -0.98
C GLY A 116 9.54 -1.68 0.38
N LEU A 117 8.28 -2.15 0.37
CA LEU A 117 7.54 -2.45 1.60
C LEU A 117 8.16 -3.59 2.41
N LEU A 118 8.65 -4.65 1.74
CA LEU A 118 9.35 -5.76 2.41
C LEU A 118 10.65 -5.29 3.07
N VAL A 119 11.43 -4.47 2.38
CA VAL A 119 12.65 -3.86 2.94
C VAL A 119 12.31 -3.00 4.15
N LEU A 120 11.29 -2.14 4.04
CA LEU A 120 10.84 -1.29 5.14
C LEU A 120 10.34 -2.12 6.33
N ALA A 121 9.56 -3.17 6.08
CA ALA A 121 9.12 -4.09 7.13
C ALA A 121 10.30 -4.76 7.83
N GLY A 122 11.32 -5.19 7.08
CA GLY A 122 12.54 -5.80 7.62
C GLY A 122 13.36 -4.85 8.48
N ALA A 123 13.38 -3.56 8.12
CA ALA A 123 14.09 -2.51 8.85
C ALA A 123 13.33 -1.96 10.07
N SER A 124 12.08 -2.36 10.28
CA SER A 124 11.22 -1.80 11.33
C SER A 124 11.00 -2.78 12.49
N PRO A 125 10.83 -2.28 13.74
CA PRO A 125 10.64 -3.15 14.90
C PRO A 125 9.32 -3.89 14.87
N TRP A 126 9.29 -5.06 15.49
CA TRP A 126 8.06 -5.79 15.77
C TRP A 126 7.41 -5.28 17.05
N ARG A 127 6.14 -4.90 16.99
CA ARG A 127 5.39 -4.38 18.13
C ARG A 127 4.08 -5.11 18.31
N ARG A 128 3.70 -5.34 19.59
CA ARG A 128 2.36 -5.84 19.92
C ARG A 128 1.33 -4.74 19.69
N ILE A 129 0.17 -5.13 19.14
CA ILE A 129 -0.94 -4.20 18.91
C ILE A 129 -1.53 -3.79 20.26
N SER A 130 -1.59 -2.49 20.52
CA SER A 130 -2.19 -1.90 21.73
C SER A 130 -2.65 -0.47 21.48
N LEU A 131 -3.64 0.01 22.22
CA LEU A 131 -4.09 1.40 22.14
C LEU A 131 -2.98 2.39 22.56
N GLN A 132 -2.13 2.02 23.51
CA GLN A 132 -0.97 2.82 23.89
C GLN A 132 0.06 2.87 22.76
N GLY A 133 0.22 1.78 22.00
CA GLY A 133 1.11 1.73 20.86
C GLY A 133 0.75 2.70 19.74
N LEU A 134 -0.51 3.07 19.59
CA LEU A 134 -0.94 4.10 18.64
C LEU A 134 -0.46 5.51 19.02
N LYS A 135 -0.14 5.74 20.30
CA LYS A 135 0.38 7.02 20.78
C LYS A 135 1.90 7.13 20.70
N GLN A 136 2.60 6.04 20.47
CA GLN A 136 4.06 5.96 20.47
C GLN A 136 4.58 5.67 19.06
N SER A 137 5.62 6.39 18.62
CA SER A 137 6.30 6.08 17.37
C SER A 137 7.23 4.88 17.51
N ASP A 138 7.54 4.22 16.39
CA ASP A 138 8.46 3.08 16.37
C ASP A 138 9.91 3.50 16.70
N ALA A 139 10.25 4.77 16.59
CA ALA A 139 11.56 5.29 16.96
C ALA A 139 11.79 5.38 18.48
N SER A 140 10.72 5.24 19.29
CA SER A 140 10.76 5.33 20.75
C SER A 140 10.76 3.96 21.45
N VAL A 141 10.98 2.89 20.69
CA VAL A 141 10.99 1.50 21.19
C VAL A 141 12.40 0.94 21.28
#